data_3ed8b511dcece049699add6722ca7bf8
#
_entry.id   3ed8b511dcece049699add6722ca7bf8
#
_cell.length_a   1.000
_cell.length_b   1.000
_cell.length_c   1.000
_cell.angle_alpha   90.00
_cell.angle_beta   90.00
_cell.angle_gamma   90.00
#
_symmetry.space_group_name_H-M   'P 1'
#
loop_
_entity.id
_entity.type
_entity.pdbx_description
1 polymer ?
#
loop_
_entity_poly.entity_id
_entity_poly.type
_entity_poly.pdbx_seq_one_letter_code
_entity_poly.pdbx_strand_id
1 'polypeptide(L)'
;MAITKNLTKEQQARFDKLNLIHPKKMKPNEKYEFNLLLGKKYLYLSTRAKYTQNQKKFYKDQGKYFVKFAQNIRKRHNLKVIS
;
A
#
# COMPACT_ATOMS: atom_id res chain seq x y z
N MET A 1 -7.05 -8.55 -16.74
CA MET A 1 -6.09 -7.47 -16.50
C MET A 1 -6.48 -6.70 -15.24
N ALA A 2 -5.58 -6.57 -14.31
CA ALA A 2 -5.86 -5.84 -13.09
C ALA A 2 -5.88 -4.34 -13.37
N ILE A 3 -7.00 -3.69 -13.06
CA ILE A 3 -7.10 -2.23 -13.16
C ILE A 3 -6.65 -1.66 -11.82
N THR A 4 -5.60 -0.86 -11.84
CA THR A 4 -5.10 -0.21 -10.64
C THR A 4 -5.96 1.02 -10.35
N LYS A 5 -6.71 0.95 -9.25
CA LYS A 5 -7.59 2.03 -8.82
C LYS A 5 -7.02 2.72 -7.60
N ASN A 6 -7.37 4.00 -7.44
CA ASN A 6 -7.03 4.72 -6.22
C ASN A 6 -7.74 4.10 -5.01
N LEU A 7 -7.29 4.48 -3.83
CA LEU A 7 -7.96 4.07 -2.59
C LEU A 7 -9.40 4.58 -2.58
N THR A 8 -10.32 3.74 -2.07
CA THR A 8 -11.67 4.20 -1.80
C THR A 8 -11.64 5.23 -0.67
N LYS A 9 -12.75 5.95 -0.46
CA LYS A 9 -12.84 6.90 0.65
C LYS A 9 -12.60 6.21 1.99
N GLU A 10 -13.12 5.00 2.17
CA GLU A 10 -12.94 4.21 3.38
C GLU A 10 -11.49 3.81 3.56
N GLN A 11 -10.85 3.34 2.49
CA GLN A 11 -9.44 2.97 2.52
C GLN A 11 -8.55 4.17 2.81
N GLN A 12 -8.84 5.33 2.21
CA GLN A 12 -8.08 6.56 2.45
C GLN A 12 -8.22 6.99 3.91
N ALA A 13 -9.42 6.94 4.47
CA ALA A 13 -9.66 7.28 5.88
C ALA A 13 -8.88 6.33 6.80
N ARG A 14 -8.88 5.04 6.49
CA ARG A 14 -8.13 4.04 7.25
C ARG A 14 -6.63 4.28 7.15
N PHE A 15 -6.15 4.58 5.95
CA PHE A 15 -4.73 4.89 5.71
C PHE A 15 -4.31 6.12 6.52
N ASP A 16 -5.14 7.17 6.55
CA ASP A 16 -4.85 8.39 7.29
C ASP A 16 -4.72 8.11 8.79
N LYS A 17 -5.62 7.27 9.34
CA LYS A 17 -5.54 6.86 10.74
C LYS A 17 -4.26 6.09 11.04
N LEU A 18 -3.92 5.14 10.19
CA LEU A 18 -2.72 4.33 10.36
C LEU A 18 -1.46 5.18 10.26
N ASN A 19 -1.48 6.20 9.40
CA ASN A 19 -0.35 7.12 9.21
C ASN A 19 -0.07 7.97 10.45
N LEU A 20 -1.01 8.09 11.37
CA LEU A 20 -0.82 8.79 12.64
C LEU A 20 -0.12 7.93 13.69
N ILE A 21 -0.07 6.63 13.49
CA ILE A 21 0.56 5.70 14.43
C ILE A 21 2.06 5.64 14.13
N HIS A 22 2.89 5.82 15.17
CA HIS A 22 4.32 5.68 14.99
C HIS A 22 4.66 4.25 14.55
N PRO A 23 5.53 4.05 13.52
CA PRO A 23 5.82 2.71 13.00
C PRO A 23 6.23 1.70 14.06
N LYS A 24 6.97 2.12 15.08
CA LYS A 24 7.39 1.23 16.17
C LYS A 24 6.23 0.79 17.06
N LYS A 25 5.12 1.51 17.05
CA LYS A 25 3.93 1.21 17.85
C LYS A 25 2.87 0.46 17.07
N MET A 26 3.04 0.29 15.76
CA MET A 26 2.07 -0.44 14.95
C MET A 26 2.09 -1.92 15.31
N LYS A 27 0.88 -2.48 15.48
CA LYS A 27 0.69 -3.92 15.60
C LYS A 27 0.92 -4.59 14.22
N PRO A 28 1.24 -5.89 14.17
CA PRO A 28 1.47 -6.57 12.89
C PRO A 28 0.34 -6.40 11.88
N ASN A 29 -0.92 -6.53 12.30
CA ASN A 29 -2.06 -6.36 11.40
C ASN A 29 -2.17 -4.93 10.88
N GLU A 30 -1.80 -3.94 11.69
CA GLU A 30 -1.78 -2.54 11.26
C GLU A 30 -0.66 -2.27 10.26
N LYS A 31 0.53 -2.82 10.48
CA LYS A 31 1.64 -2.73 9.53
C LYS A 31 1.28 -3.37 8.19
N TYR A 32 0.64 -4.53 8.23
CA TYR A 32 0.19 -5.22 7.03
C TYR A 32 -0.77 -4.34 6.25
N GLU A 33 -1.83 -3.86 6.91
CA GLU A 33 -2.84 -3.03 6.26
C GLU A 33 -2.25 -1.73 5.72
N PHE A 34 -1.43 -1.05 6.52
CA PHE A 34 -0.80 0.21 6.12
C PHE A 34 0.06 0.04 4.87
N ASN A 35 0.93 -0.96 4.85
CA ASN A 35 1.81 -1.19 3.71
C ASN A 35 1.04 -1.64 2.47
N LEU A 36 -0.03 -2.41 2.65
CA LEU A 36 -0.87 -2.84 1.54
C LEU A 36 -1.58 -1.63 0.90
N LEU A 37 -2.12 -0.73 1.69
CA LEU A 37 -2.77 0.49 1.21
C LEU A 37 -1.76 1.44 0.56
N LEU A 38 -0.60 1.59 1.16
CA LEU A 38 0.49 2.41 0.62
C LEU A 38 0.94 1.89 -0.75
N GLY A 39 1.12 0.57 -0.85
CA GLY A 39 1.47 -0.07 -2.12
C GLY A 39 0.42 0.17 -3.18
N LYS A 40 -0.85 0.01 -2.83
CA LYS A 40 -1.96 0.26 -3.74
C LYS A 40 -1.98 1.69 -4.23
N LYS A 41 -1.72 2.66 -3.35
CA LYS A 41 -1.67 4.08 -3.70
C LYS A 41 -0.54 4.37 -4.70
N TYR A 42 0.66 3.83 -4.47
CA TYR A 42 1.77 4.02 -5.39
C TYR A 42 1.52 3.37 -6.75
N LEU A 43 0.94 2.17 -6.77
CA LEU A 43 0.58 1.52 -8.04
C LEU A 43 -0.43 2.36 -8.83
N TYR A 44 -1.39 2.96 -8.14
CA TYR A 44 -2.33 3.87 -8.78
C TYR A 44 -1.59 5.08 -9.38
N LEU A 45 -0.68 5.71 -8.61
CA LEU A 45 0.08 6.86 -9.10
C LEU A 45 0.89 6.51 -10.35
N SER A 46 1.39 5.27 -10.44
CA SER A 46 2.17 4.83 -11.60
C SER A 46 1.36 4.80 -12.89
N THR A 47 0.03 4.85 -12.80
CA THR A 47 -0.86 4.83 -13.97
C THR A 47 -1.34 6.22 -14.37
N ARG A 48 -0.98 7.27 -13.62
CA ARG A 48 -1.46 8.64 -13.89
C ARG A 48 -0.67 9.26 -15.04
N ALA A 49 -1.39 9.82 -16.01
CA ALA A 49 -0.78 10.41 -17.20
C ALA A 49 0.08 11.63 -16.91
N LYS A 50 -0.16 12.32 -15.79
CA LYS A 50 0.59 13.53 -15.43
C LYS A 50 2.06 13.28 -15.05
N TYR A 51 2.43 12.03 -14.82
CA TYR A 51 3.80 11.68 -14.45
C TYR A 51 4.63 11.25 -15.66
N THR A 52 5.93 11.53 -15.62
CA THR A 52 6.87 11.07 -16.64
C THR A 52 7.05 9.55 -16.54
N GLN A 53 7.63 8.95 -17.60
CA GLN A 53 7.90 7.50 -17.58
C GLN A 53 8.82 7.09 -16.43
N ASN A 54 9.82 7.92 -16.12
CA ASN A 54 10.73 7.63 -15.00
C ASN A 54 9.98 7.68 -13.67
N GLN A 55 9.08 8.66 -13.50
CA GLN A 55 8.26 8.77 -12.29
C GLN A 55 7.30 7.59 -12.16
N LYS A 56 6.67 7.20 -13.26
CA LYS A 56 5.75 6.04 -13.26
C LYS A 56 6.48 4.76 -12.88
N LYS A 57 7.69 4.55 -13.39
CA LYS A 57 8.51 3.40 -13.04
C LYS A 57 8.85 3.39 -11.55
N PHE A 58 9.23 4.56 -11.03
CA PHE A 58 9.54 4.71 -9.60
C PHE A 58 8.33 4.32 -8.74
N TYR A 59 7.16 4.88 -9.04
CA TYR A 59 5.95 4.58 -8.28
C TYR A 59 5.56 3.11 -8.38
N LYS A 60 5.68 2.52 -9.57
CA LYS A 60 5.38 1.10 -9.76
C LYS A 60 6.29 0.22 -8.92
N ASP A 61 7.60 0.51 -8.93
CA ASP A 61 8.58 -0.26 -8.16
C ASP A 61 8.31 -0.13 -6.66
N GLN A 62 8.03 1.08 -6.18
CA GLN A 62 7.69 1.32 -4.78
C GLN A 62 6.40 0.61 -4.38
N GLY A 63 5.39 0.67 -5.24
CA GLY A 63 4.12 0.01 -4.99
C GLY A 63 4.29 -1.50 -4.85
N LYS A 64 5.03 -2.12 -5.75
CA LYS A 64 5.33 -3.55 -5.69
C LYS A 64 6.10 -3.91 -4.42
N TYR A 65 7.06 -3.08 -4.04
CA TYR A 65 7.84 -3.28 -2.82
C TYR A 65 6.95 -3.30 -1.59
N PHE A 66 6.08 -2.31 -1.44
CA PHE A 66 5.20 -2.22 -0.27
C PHE A 66 4.18 -3.35 -0.21
N VAL A 67 3.62 -3.75 -1.35
CA VAL A 67 2.70 -4.89 -1.40
C VAL A 67 3.42 -6.17 -0.98
N LYS A 68 4.61 -6.41 -1.49
CA LYS A 68 5.41 -7.58 -1.12
C LYS A 68 5.79 -7.56 0.36
N PHE A 69 6.17 -6.39 0.87
CA PHE A 69 6.50 -6.21 2.28
C PHE A 69 5.28 -6.53 3.16
N ALA A 70 4.10 -6.04 2.76
CA ALA A 70 2.85 -6.33 3.47
C ALA A 70 2.57 -7.85 3.49
N GLN A 71 2.72 -8.50 2.35
CA GLN A 71 2.50 -9.95 2.27
C GLN A 71 3.47 -10.73 3.15
N ASN A 72 4.71 -10.29 3.26
CA ASN A 72 5.70 -10.90 4.15
C ASN A 72 5.30 -10.75 5.62
N ILE A 73 4.80 -9.58 6.01
CA ILE A 73 4.28 -9.36 7.36
C ILE A 73 3.11 -10.30 7.63
N ARG A 74 2.18 -10.40 6.67
CA ARG A 74 1.02 -11.29 6.80
C ARG A 74 1.44 -12.73 7.05
N LYS A 75 2.38 -13.23 6.27
CA LYS A 75 2.86 -14.61 6.38
C LYS A 75 3.58 -14.84 7.71
N ARG A 76 4.44 -13.89 8.10
CA ARG A 76 5.23 -14.01 9.35
C ARG A 76 4.34 -14.08 10.59
N HIS A 77 3.24 -13.34 10.58
CA HIS A 77 2.33 -13.26 11.73
C HIS A 77 1.04 -14.04 11.52
N ASN A 78 0.93 -14.80 10.44
CA ASN A 78 -0.24 -15.62 10.13
C ASN A 78 -1.55 -14.82 10.15
N LEU A 79 -1.53 -13.65 9.52
CA LEU A 79 -2.67 -12.74 9.50
C LEU A 79 -3.65 -13.12 8.38
N LYS A 80 -4.90 -12.71 8.54
CA LYS A 80 -5.91 -12.88 7.49
C LYS A 80 -5.62 -11.96 6.31
N VAL A 81 -5.90 -12.45 5.11
CA VAL A 81 -5.76 -11.64 3.89
C VAL A 81 -6.82 -10.55 3.88
N ILE A 82 -6.40 -9.32 3.57
CA ILE A 82 -7.31 -8.19 3.34
C ILE A 82 -7.60 -8.14 1.84
N SER A 83 -8.87 -8.28 1.50
CA SER A 83 -9.31 -8.26 0.10
C SER A 83 -9.57 -6.83 -0.40
#